data_48afb26bde27fb0fdd7b38f02e04b911
#
_entry.id   48afb26bde27fb0fdd7b38f02e04b911
#
_cell.length_a   1.000
_cell.length_b   1.000
_cell.length_c   1.000
_cell.angle_alpha   90.00
_cell.angle_beta   90.00
_cell.angle_gamma   90.00
#
_symmetry.space_group_name_H-M   'P 1'
#
loop_
_entity.id
_entity.type
_entity.pdbx_description
1 polymer ?
#
loop_
_entity_poly.entity_id
_entity_poly.type
_entity_poly.pdbx_seq_one_letter_code
_entity_poly.pdbx_strand_id
1 'polypeptide(L)'
;MDFQALLSDGAALAPEVLLTPNGPKRDLAIQFSGSRITKVGDLRDFPQAVSLPGRAIVPGFVDAHTHVGQIFGKALIGGEPAQIWRRIWHPMERDMDENQSYLSAKWAFWEALRGGFTKVVNYGLNSLEKNAGVHRAAFETGIRLVSATGLDEFSGEIGTGQGKKTWSEIKEVILAHIEDCA
;
A
#
# COMPACT_ATOMS: atom_id res chain seq x y z
N MET A 1 -8.23 7.67 25.06
CA MET A 1 -9.22 6.94 24.24
C MET A 1 -8.64 5.55 24.02
N ASP A 2 -9.32 4.53 24.49
CA ASP A 2 -8.87 3.15 24.31
C ASP A 2 -9.22 2.68 22.89
N PHE A 3 -8.23 2.63 22.02
CA PHE A 3 -8.42 2.20 20.64
C PHE A 3 -8.78 0.73 20.50
N GLN A 4 -8.43 -0.11 21.47
CA GLN A 4 -8.82 -1.53 21.44
C GLN A 4 -10.32 -1.71 21.66
N ALA A 5 -10.93 -0.90 22.51
CA ALA A 5 -12.37 -0.90 22.70
C ALA A 5 -13.12 -0.44 21.43
N LEU A 6 -12.52 0.42 20.62
CA LEU A 6 -13.08 0.88 19.34
C LEU A 6 -13.05 -0.19 18.24
N LEU A 7 -12.23 -1.22 18.40
CA LEU A 7 -12.06 -2.31 17.44
C LEU A 7 -12.75 -3.61 17.90
N SER A 8 -13.49 -3.57 19.02
CA SER A 8 -14.25 -4.73 19.46
C SER A 8 -15.29 -5.14 18.43
N ASP A 9 -15.57 -6.42 18.33
CA ASP A 9 -16.57 -6.93 17.40
C ASP A 9 -17.95 -6.32 17.70
N GLY A 10 -18.58 -5.79 16.67
CA GLY A 10 -19.85 -5.07 16.80
C GLY A 10 -19.75 -3.61 17.26
N ALA A 11 -18.55 -3.07 17.46
CA ALA A 11 -18.37 -1.67 17.83
C ALA A 11 -18.96 -0.72 16.76
N ALA A 12 -19.64 0.32 17.23
CA ALA A 12 -20.13 1.39 16.38
C ALA A 12 -19.47 2.72 16.77
N LEU A 13 -19.10 3.52 15.78
CA LEU A 13 -18.48 4.83 15.96
C LEU A 13 -19.40 5.90 15.39
N ALA A 14 -19.58 6.99 16.15
CA ALA A 14 -20.38 8.16 15.80
C ALA A 14 -19.47 9.39 15.65
N PRO A 15 -18.87 9.62 14.48
CA PRO A 15 -18.07 10.81 14.22
C PRO A 15 -18.96 12.04 14.09
N GLU A 16 -18.37 13.23 14.25
CA GLU A 16 -19.07 14.46 13.92
C GLU A 16 -19.42 14.54 12.43
N VAL A 17 -18.55 14.01 11.56
CA VAL A 17 -18.77 13.92 10.12
C VAL A 17 -18.35 12.55 9.61
N LEU A 18 -19.22 11.91 8.86
CA LEU A 18 -18.91 10.71 8.09
C LEU A 18 -18.90 11.06 6.60
N LEU A 19 -17.79 10.80 5.92
CA LEU A 19 -17.72 10.95 4.48
C LEU A 19 -18.35 9.73 3.79
N THR A 20 -19.43 9.95 3.07
CA THR A 20 -20.15 8.93 2.32
C THR A 20 -20.01 9.15 0.81
N PRO A 21 -20.40 8.19 -0.04
CA PRO A 21 -20.45 8.42 -1.50
C PRO A 21 -21.31 9.61 -1.92
N ASN A 22 -22.28 10.00 -1.08
CA ASN A 22 -23.15 11.15 -1.29
C ASN A 22 -22.66 12.42 -0.57
N GLY A 23 -21.37 12.50 -0.28
CA GLY A 23 -20.72 13.61 0.41
C GLY A 23 -20.72 13.48 1.94
N PRO A 24 -20.22 14.51 2.63
CA PRO A 24 -20.14 14.52 4.09
C PRO A 24 -21.52 14.56 4.72
N LYS A 25 -21.72 13.76 5.75
CA LYS A 25 -22.97 13.65 6.50
C LYS A 25 -22.71 13.75 7.99
N ARG A 26 -23.67 14.31 8.74
CA ARG A 26 -23.70 14.32 10.21
C ARG A 26 -24.78 13.37 10.70
N ASP A 27 -24.78 13.11 11.99
CA ASP A 27 -25.77 12.26 12.66
C ASP A 27 -25.84 10.83 12.12
N LEU A 28 -24.69 10.34 11.65
CA LEU A 28 -24.52 8.95 11.23
C LEU A 28 -23.55 8.21 12.15
N ALA A 29 -23.77 6.91 12.24
CA ALA A 29 -22.82 5.98 12.84
C ALA A 29 -22.41 4.89 11.87
N ILE A 30 -21.22 4.35 12.06
CA ILE A 30 -20.62 3.25 11.31
C ILE A 30 -20.25 2.11 12.24
N GLN A 31 -20.71 0.90 11.94
CA GLN A 31 -20.47 -0.30 12.72
C GLN A 31 -19.54 -1.25 12.02
N PHE A 32 -18.70 -1.91 12.79
CA PHE A 32 -17.71 -2.87 12.32
C PHE A 32 -17.94 -4.24 12.93
N SER A 33 -17.60 -5.28 12.17
CA SER A 33 -17.38 -6.63 12.68
C SER A 33 -16.09 -7.14 12.05
N GLY A 34 -15.09 -7.38 12.88
CA GLY A 34 -13.73 -7.66 12.43
C GLY A 34 -13.20 -6.56 11.49
N SER A 35 -12.78 -6.94 10.30
CA SER A 35 -12.24 -6.01 9.28
C SER A 35 -13.30 -5.42 8.33
N ARG A 36 -14.59 -5.62 8.59
CA ARG A 36 -15.68 -5.22 7.70
C ARG A 36 -16.58 -4.18 8.32
N ILE A 37 -17.03 -3.21 7.51
CA ILE A 37 -18.15 -2.33 7.82
C ILE A 37 -19.42 -3.15 7.62
N THR A 38 -20.23 -3.28 8.68
CA THR A 38 -21.45 -4.08 8.65
C THR A 38 -22.71 -3.24 8.52
N LYS A 39 -22.69 -2.01 9.05
CA LYS A 39 -23.82 -1.10 8.97
C LYS A 39 -23.36 0.36 8.98
N VAL A 40 -23.99 1.19 8.19
CA VAL A 40 -23.93 2.65 8.26
C VAL A 40 -25.36 3.15 8.30
N GLY A 41 -25.70 4.03 9.22
CA GLY A 41 -27.08 4.51 9.34
C GLY A 41 -27.21 5.68 10.31
N ASP A 42 -28.45 6.07 10.57
CA ASP A 42 -28.79 7.15 11.50
C ASP A 42 -28.26 6.83 12.91
N LEU A 43 -27.69 7.81 13.57
CA LEU A 43 -27.11 7.66 14.92
C LEU A 43 -28.11 7.07 15.91
N ARG A 44 -29.40 7.34 15.75
CA ARG A 44 -30.49 6.81 16.61
C ARG A 44 -30.60 5.29 16.58
N ASP A 45 -30.14 4.66 15.50
CA ASP A 45 -30.13 3.19 15.36
C ASP A 45 -28.95 2.53 16.10
N PHE A 46 -28.05 3.31 16.70
CA PHE A 46 -26.83 2.85 17.35
C PHE A 46 -26.68 3.42 18.77
N PRO A 47 -27.53 3.02 19.73
CA PRO A 47 -27.55 3.62 21.07
C PRO A 47 -26.26 3.41 21.85
N GLN A 48 -25.42 2.45 21.44
CA GLN A 48 -24.13 2.15 22.07
C GLN A 48 -22.93 2.69 21.26
N ALA A 49 -23.17 3.53 20.25
CA ALA A 49 -22.07 4.07 19.46
C ALA A 49 -21.15 4.97 20.29
N VAL A 50 -19.85 4.78 20.09
CA VAL A 50 -18.84 5.63 20.71
C VAL A 50 -18.82 6.99 20.00
N SER A 51 -19.17 8.05 20.73
CA SER A 51 -19.14 9.41 20.20
C SER A 51 -17.72 9.89 19.98
N LEU A 52 -17.46 10.47 18.80
CA LEU A 52 -16.18 11.02 18.38
C LEU A 52 -16.34 12.51 18.00
N PRO A 53 -16.55 13.41 18.98
CA PRO A 53 -16.74 14.84 18.71
C PRO A 53 -15.47 15.44 18.11
N GLY A 54 -15.62 16.36 17.16
CA GLY A 54 -14.52 17.01 16.46
C GLY A 54 -13.75 16.09 15.51
N ARG A 55 -14.27 14.88 15.21
CA ARG A 55 -13.63 13.91 14.32
C ARG A 55 -14.45 13.65 13.08
N ALA A 56 -13.75 13.47 11.98
CA ALA A 56 -14.35 12.94 10.75
C ALA A 56 -13.85 11.52 10.50
N ILE A 57 -14.75 10.65 10.05
CA ILE A 57 -14.37 9.34 9.48
C ILE A 57 -14.46 9.46 7.97
N VAL A 58 -13.38 9.09 7.30
CA VAL A 58 -13.26 9.07 5.84
C VAL A 58 -12.75 7.71 5.40
N PRO A 59 -13.03 7.28 4.15
CA PRO A 59 -12.36 6.11 3.58
C PRO A 59 -10.85 6.28 3.62
N GLY A 60 -10.11 5.19 3.86
CA GLY A 60 -8.66 5.22 3.75
C GLY A 60 -8.22 5.58 2.34
N PHE A 61 -7.12 6.35 2.23
CA PHE A 61 -6.58 6.75 0.95
C PHE A 61 -5.99 5.56 0.18
N VAL A 62 -5.99 5.69 -1.14
CA VAL A 62 -5.34 4.75 -2.05
C VAL A 62 -4.20 5.47 -2.74
N ASP A 63 -2.99 4.96 -2.57
CA ASP A 63 -1.86 5.37 -3.41
C ASP A 63 -1.91 4.54 -4.68
N ALA A 64 -2.23 5.18 -5.80
CA ALA A 64 -2.45 4.51 -7.07
C ALA A 64 -1.14 4.24 -7.84
N HIS A 65 0.00 4.74 -7.36
CA HIS A 65 1.31 4.48 -7.97
C HIS A 65 2.44 4.79 -6.98
N THR A 66 3.14 3.76 -6.54
CA THR A 66 4.29 3.90 -5.65
C THR A 66 5.41 2.93 -6.01
N HIS A 67 6.61 3.23 -5.52
CA HIS A 67 7.81 2.39 -5.63
C HIS A 67 8.37 2.16 -4.23
N VAL A 68 7.89 1.12 -3.55
CA VAL A 68 8.25 0.87 -2.15
C VAL A 68 9.73 0.50 -1.94
N GLY A 69 10.41 0.08 -3.01
CA GLY A 69 11.85 -0.16 -3.00
C GLY A 69 12.70 1.11 -2.84
N GLN A 70 12.13 2.30 -3.10
CA GLN A 70 12.88 3.55 -3.18
C GLN A 70 12.87 4.38 -1.90
N ILE A 71 12.21 3.93 -0.83
CA ILE A 71 11.94 4.74 0.35
C ILE A 71 13.20 5.30 1.02
N PHE A 72 14.27 4.53 1.11
CA PHE A 72 15.53 4.95 1.72
C PHE A 72 16.35 5.88 0.83
N GLY A 73 16.03 5.96 -0.46
CA GLY A 73 16.67 6.88 -1.41
C GLY A 73 16.15 8.32 -1.36
N LYS A 74 15.11 8.62 -0.59
CA LYS A 74 14.50 9.96 -0.54
C LYS A 74 15.50 11.10 -0.34
N ALA A 75 16.48 10.91 0.53
CA ALA A 75 17.49 11.93 0.82
C ALA A 75 18.50 12.14 -0.31
N LEU A 76 18.60 11.19 -1.25
CA LEU A 76 19.56 11.23 -2.35
C LEU A 76 19.07 12.03 -3.56
N ILE A 77 17.79 12.40 -3.59
CA ILE A 77 17.15 13.02 -4.76
C ILE A 77 17.15 14.55 -4.75
N GLY A 78 17.67 15.16 -3.69
CA GLY A 78 17.73 16.62 -3.56
C GLY A 78 18.59 17.24 -4.68
N GLY A 79 17.94 17.95 -5.61
CA GLY A 79 18.64 18.62 -6.71
C GLY A 79 18.99 17.75 -7.91
N GLU A 80 18.60 16.48 -7.94
CA GLU A 80 18.82 15.60 -9.09
C GLU A 80 17.87 15.97 -10.24
N PRO A 81 18.39 16.07 -11.48
CA PRO A 81 17.59 16.33 -12.66
C PRO A 81 16.82 15.09 -13.12
N ALA A 82 16.11 15.17 -14.24
CA ALA A 82 15.24 14.13 -14.80
C ALA A 82 15.85 12.73 -15.00
N GLN A 83 17.17 12.56 -14.83
CA GLN A 83 17.83 11.24 -14.93
C GLN A 83 17.97 10.50 -13.60
N ILE A 84 17.29 10.94 -12.57
CA ILE A 84 17.30 10.35 -11.22
C ILE A 84 17.02 8.83 -11.26
N TRP A 85 16.13 8.39 -12.13
CA TRP A 85 15.82 6.99 -12.29
C TRP A 85 17.04 6.15 -12.66
N ARG A 86 17.81 6.59 -13.66
CA ARG A 86 19.03 5.89 -14.11
C ARG A 86 20.17 5.96 -13.12
N ARG A 87 20.30 7.08 -12.42
CA ARG A 87 21.47 7.36 -11.57
C ARG A 87 21.28 6.84 -10.14
N ILE A 88 20.07 6.78 -9.64
CA ILE A 88 19.80 6.47 -8.26
C ILE A 88 18.87 5.27 -8.14
N TRP A 89 17.61 5.38 -8.66
CA TRP A 89 16.60 4.38 -8.39
C TRP A 89 16.92 3.02 -8.97
N HIS A 90 17.24 2.97 -10.25
CA HIS A 90 17.52 1.71 -10.93
C HIS A 90 18.73 0.96 -10.36
N PRO A 91 19.91 1.60 -10.13
CA PRO A 91 21.02 0.95 -9.44
C PRO A 91 20.66 0.44 -8.06
N MET A 92 19.94 1.24 -7.27
CA MET A 92 19.53 0.86 -5.92
C MET A 92 18.60 -0.37 -5.93
N GLU A 93 17.56 -0.36 -6.77
CA GLU A 93 16.63 -1.47 -6.91
C GLU A 93 17.29 -2.73 -7.49
N ARG A 94 18.24 -2.57 -8.42
CA ARG A 94 18.99 -3.69 -8.99
C ARG A 94 19.80 -4.43 -7.92
N ASP A 95 20.46 -3.68 -7.05
CA ASP A 95 21.41 -4.23 -6.08
C ASP A 95 20.76 -4.68 -4.77
N MET A 96 19.45 -4.43 -4.58
CA MET A 96 18.68 -4.94 -3.45
C MET A 96 18.57 -6.47 -3.46
N ASP A 97 18.65 -7.08 -2.27
CA ASP A 97 18.21 -8.43 -1.98
C ASP A 97 16.77 -8.47 -1.44
N GLU A 98 16.24 -9.68 -1.17
CA GLU A 98 14.91 -9.88 -0.60
C GLU A 98 14.74 -9.15 0.74
N ASN A 99 15.73 -9.24 1.63
CA ASN A 99 15.63 -8.65 2.95
C ASN A 99 15.67 -7.12 2.91
N GLN A 100 16.49 -6.54 2.04
CA GLN A 100 16.53 -5.09 1.80
C GLN A 100 15.21 -4.60 1.19
N SER A 101 14.64 -5.36 0.26
CA SER A 101 13.32 -5.09 -0.31
C SER A 101 12.21 -5.15 0.73
N TYR A 102 12.26 -6.16 1.61
CA TYR A 102 11.35 -6.28 2.75
C TYR A 102 11.43 -5.07 3.70
N LEU A 103 12.63 -4.68 4.10
CA LEU A 103 12.81 -3.55 5.01
C LEU A 103 12.35 -2.24 4.40
N SER A 104 12.68 -2.01 3.13
CA SER A 104 12.26 -0.82 2.38
C SER A 104 10.73 -0.76 2.28
N ALA A 105 10.12 -1.85 1.85
CA ALA A 105 8.67 -1.94 1.73
C ALA A 105 7.95 -1.77 3.08
N LYS A 106 8.44 -2.42 4.12
CA LYS A 106 7.85 -2.32 5.46
C LYS A 106 7.86 -0.90 5.99
N TRP A 107 8.95 -0.17 5.78
CA TRP A 107 9.04 1.23 6.14
C TRP A 107 8.06 2.08 5.32
N ALA A 108 8.02 1.90 4.00
CA ALA A 108 7.11 2.61 3.12
C ALA A 108 5.64 2.38 3.52
N PHE A 109 5.26 1.15 3.85
CA PHE A 109 3.91 0.81 4.27
C PHE A 109 3.54 1.44 5.61
N TRP A 110 4.45 1.50 6.56
CA TRP A 110 4.20 2.20 7.82
C TRP A 110 4.02 3.71 7.62
N GLU A 111 4.82 4.34 6.77
CA GLU A 111 4.62 5.75 6.44
C GLU A 111 3.26 5.97 5.75
N ALA A 112 2.90 5.10 4.80
CA ALA A 112 1.62 5.14 4.12
C ALA A 112 0.45 5.03 5.11
N LEU A 113 0.46 4.00 5.98
CA LEU A 113 -0.57 3.80 7.00
C LEU A 113 -0.68 5.00 7.95
N ARG A 114 0.44 5.56 8.39
CA ARG A 114 0.46 6.78 9.22
C ARG A 114 -0.08 8.00 8.49
N GLY A 115 0.04 8.04 7.17
CA GLY A 115 -0.54 9.07 6.30
C GLY A 115 -2.02 8.84 5.97
N GLY A 116 -2.63 7.75 6.47
CA GLY A 116 -4.03 7.40 6.20
C GLY A 116 -4.25 6.60 4.92
N PHE A 117 -3.19 6.17 4.24
CA PHE A 117 -3.30 5.26 3.09
C PHE A 117 -3.50 3.84 3.60
N THR A 118 -4.52 3.17 3.10
CA THR A 118 -4.86 1.80 3.48
C THR A 118 -4.68 0.80 2.35
N LYS A 119 -4.38 1.32 1.16
CA LYS A 119 -4.08 0.53 -0.03
C LYS A 119 -3.01 1.24 -0.85
N VAL A 120 -2.09 0.47 -1.40
CA VAL A 120 -1.06 0.96 -2.31
C VAL A 120 -1.01 0.10 -3.57
N VAL A 121 -0.74 0.74 -4.70
CA VAL A 121 -0.41 0.09 -5.96
C VAL A 121 1.09 0.25 -6.17
N ASN A 122 1.83 -0.81 -5.89
CA ASN A 122 3.28 -0.80 -6.05
C ASN A 122 3.67 -1.20 -7.47
N TYR A 123 4.49 -0.38 -8.12
CA TYR A 123 5.22 -0.83 -9.29
C TYR A 123 6.36 -1.72 -8.81
N GLY A 124 6.21 -3.04 -9.05
CA GLY A 124 7.05 -4.07 -8.46
C GLY A 124 8.49 -4.06 -8.98
N LEU A 125 9.33 -4.69 -8.20
CA LEU A 125 10.71 -4.96 -8.56
C LEU A 125 10.77 -6.06 -9.65
N ASN A 126 11.82 -6.07 -10.42
CA ASN A 126 11.98 -6.97 -11.57
C ASN A 126 12.46 -8.40 -11.20
N SER A 127 12.24 -8.84 -9.97
CA SER A 127 12.64 -10.14 -9.44
C SER A 127 11.56 -10.69 -8.51
N LEU A 128 11.23 -11.97 -8.66
CA LEU A 128 10.29 -12.67 -7.78
C LEU A 128 10.77 -12.66 -6.33
N GLU A 129 12.06 -12.93 -6.11
CA GLU A 129 12.68 -12.94 -4.78
C GLU A 129 12.49 -11.59 -4.06
N LYS A 130 12.77 -10.48 -4.76
CA LYS A 130 12.59 -9.14 -4.20
C LYS A 130 11.13 -8.82 -3.92
N ASN A 131 10.22 -9.25 -4.80
CA ASN A 131 8.79 -9.06 -4.60
C ASN A 131 8.26 -9.92 -3.43
N ALA A 132 8.81 -11.10 -3.16
CA ALA A 132 8.48 -11.88 -1.98
C ALA A 132 8.73 -11.09 -0.68
N GLY A 133 9.84 -10.35 -0.60
CA GLY A 133 10.12 -9.42 0.51
C GLY A 133 9.05 -8.33 0.65
N VAL A 134 8.59 -7.76 -0.46
CA VAL A 134 7.52 -6.76 -0.47
C VAL A 134 6.19 -7.35 0.01
N HIS A 135 5.83 -8.55 -0.46
CA HIS A 135 4.59 -9.23 -0.05
C HIS A 135 4.60 -9.57 1.44
N ARG A 136 5.72 -10.07 1.96
CA ARG A 136 5.91 -10.33 3.39
C ARG A 136 5.69 -9.04 4.23
N ALA A 137 6.25 -7.93 3.79
CA ALA A 137 6.08 -6.64 4.45
C ALA A 137 4.61 -6.18 4.44
N ALA A 138 3.89 -6.37 3.33
CA ALA A 138 2.48 -6.03 3.24
C ALA A 138 1.63 -6.89 4.16
N PHE A 139 1.88 -8.20 4.22
CA PHE A 139 1.20 -9.12 5.13
C PHE A 139 1.38 -8.72 6.59
N GLU A 140 2.62 -8.42 7.01
CA GLU A 140 2.92 -8.06 8.38
C GLU A 140 2.37 -6.68 8.80
N THR A 141 2.32 -5.72 7.88
CA THR A 141 1.79 -4.37 8.16
C THR A 141 0.27 -4.28 8.04
N GLY A 142 -0.35 -5.25 7.36
CA GLY A 142 -1.78 -5.27 7.10
C GLY A 142 -2.24 -4.28 6.02
N ILE A 143 -1.33 -3.64 5.29
CA ILE A 143 -1.69 -2.76 4.18
C ILE A 143 -2.20 -3.60 3.00
N ARG A 144 -3.21 -3.12 2.29
CA ARG A 144 -3.66 -3.76 1.07
C ARG A 144 -2.72 -3.41 -0.08
N LEU A 145 -2.08 -4.43 -0.63
CA LEU A 145 -1.12 -4.28 -1.72
C LEU A 145 -1.74 -4.73 -3.05
N VAL A 146 -1.57 -3.93 -4.08
CA VAL A 146 -1.64 -4.37 -5.48
C VAL A 146 -0.22 -4.29 -6.00
N SER A 147 0.37 -5.42 -6.33
CA SER A 147 1.74 -5.47 -6.83
C SER A 147 1.75 -5.71 -8.33
N ALA A 148 2.47 -4.87 -9.05
CA ALA A 148 2.78 -5.07 -10.46
C ALA A 148 4.23 -5.55 -10.58
N THR A 149 4.48 -6.53 -11.44
CA THR A 149 5.85 -6.95 -11.77
C THR A 149 6.39 -6.03 -12.87
N GLY A 150 7.55 -5.46 -12.65
CA GLY A 150 8.26 -4.70 -13.68
C GLY A 150 8.66 -5.61 -14.82
N LEU A 151 8.08 -5.38 -15.99
CA LEU A 151 8.45 -6.05 -17.24
C LEU A 151 9.38 -5.11 -18.00
N ASP A 152 10.68 -5.38 -17.95
CA ASP A 152 11.66 -4.54 -18.59
C ASP A 152 12.08 -5.16 -19.92
N GLU A 153 11.40 -4.77 -21.00
CA GLU A 153 11.80 -5.12 -22.38
C GLU A 153 13.09 -4.43 -22.81
N PHE A 154 13.48 -3.35 -22.12
CA PHE A 154 14.63 -2.52 -22.47
C PHE A 154 15.85 -2.73 -21.57
N SER A 155 15.88 -3.82 -20.82
CA SER A 155 16.95 -4.10 -19.87
C SER A 155 18.35 -4.09 -20.49
N GLY A 156 18.48 -4.41 -21.77
CA GLY A 156 19.75 -4.38 -22.52
C GLY A 156 20.26 -2.98 -22.83
N GLU A 157 19.41 -1.97 -22.99
CA GLU A 157 19.82 -0.59 -23.34
C GLU A 157 20.06 0.29 -22.10
N ILE A 158 19.52 -0.08 -20.96
CA ILE A 158 19.58 0.73 -19.74
C ILE A 158 20.66 0.25 -18.77
N GLY A 159 21.50 -0.68 -19.20
CA GLY A 159 22.70 -1.06 -18.44
C GLY A 159 22.47 -2.10 -17.34
N THR A 160 21.40 -2.89 -17.40
CA THR A 160 21.18 -4.00 -16.48
C THR A 160 22.06 -5.22 -16.76
N GLY A 161 22.72 -5.27 -17.92
CA GLY A 161 23.56 -6.40 -18.33
C GLY A 161 22.79 -7.69 -18.64
N GLN A 162 21.48 -7.69 -18.50
CA GLN A 162 20.62 -8.83 -18.84
C GLN A 162 20.07 -8.60 -20.25
N GLY A 163 20.19 -9.61 -21.10
CA GLY A 163 19.64 -9.59 -22.45
C GLY A 163 18.12 -9.39 -22.47
N LYS A 164 17.59 -9.00 -23.62
CA LYS A 164 16.14 -8.87 -23.81
C LYS A 164 15.46 -10.19 -23.44
N LYS A 165 14.51 -10.14 -22.51
CA LYS A 165 13.67 -11.29 -22.20
C LYS A 165 12.73 -11.57 -23.36
N THR A 166 12.57 -12.83 -23.72
CA THR A 166 11.56 -13.25 -24.68
C THR A 166 10.17 -13.12 -24.07
N TRP A 167 9.14 -13.03 -24.91
CA TRP A 167 7.75 -13.00 -24.45
C TRP A 167 7.40 -14.24 -23.59
N SER A 168 7.98 -15.42 -23.88
CA SER A 168 7.81 -16.61 -23.06
C SER A 168 8.34 -16.43 -21.64
N GLU A 169 9.55 -15.90 -21.50
CA GLU A 169 10.15 -15.63 -20.18
C GLU A 169 9.37 -14.58 -19.39
N ILE A 170 8.87 -13.54 -20.06
CA ILE A 170 8.01 -12.52 -19.46
C ILE A 170 6.71 -13.15 -18.96
N LYS A 171 6.07 -14.00 -19.76
CA LYS A 171 4.83 -14.68 -19.40
C LYS A 171 5.02 -15.59 -18.18
N GLU A 172 6.11 -16.34 -18.10
CA GLU A 172 6.42 -17.18 -16.94
C GLU A 172 6.57 -16.35 -15.66
N VAL A 173 7.24 -15.21 -15.73
CA VAL A 173 7.37 -14.29 -14.59
C VAL A 173 6.01 -13.76 -14.14
N ILE A 174 5.12 -13.38 -15.09
CA ILE A 174 3.77 -12.91 -14.77
C ILE A 174 2.97 -14.01 -14.07
N LEU A 175 2.98 -15.23 -14.63
CA LEU A 175 2.21 -16.34 -14.08
C LEU A 175 2.69 -16.71 -12.67
N ALA A 176 4.00 -16.81 -12.46
CA ALA A 176 4.57 -17.06 -11.14
C ALA A 176 4.20 -15.95 -10.13
N HIS A 177 4.19 -14.69 -10.55
CA HIS A 177 3.76 -13.58 -9.69
C HIS A 177 2.27 -13.65 -9.31
N ILE A 178 1.41 -14.09 -10.24
CA ILE A 178 -0.02 -14.28 -9.96
C ILE A 178 -0.22 -15.41 -8.95
N GLU A 179 0.50 -16.51 -9.08
CA GLU A 179 0.43 -17.64 -8.15
C GLU A 179 0.92 -17.27 -6.75
N ASP A 180 1.96 -16.44 -6.63
CA ASP A 180 2.53 -15.99 -5.36
C ASP A 180 1.61 -14.99 -4.63
N CYS A 181 0.71 -14.32 -5.36
CA CYS A 181 -0.25 -13.36 -4.83
C CYS A 181 -1.62 -13.98 -4.44
N ALA A 182 -1.85 -15.26 -4.75
CA ALA A 182 -3.13 -15.94 -4.52
C ALA A 182 -3.20 -16.56 -3.11
#